data_841cf1c3f4e9cef785c09210a3cfa5e4
#
_entry.id   841cf1c3f4e9cef785c09210a3cfa5e4
#
_cell.length_a   1.000
_cell.length_b   1.000
_cell.length_c   1.000
_cell.angle_alpha   90.00
_cell.angle_beta   90.00
_cell.angle_gamma   90.00
#
_symmetry.space_group_name_H-M   'P 1'
#
loop_
_entity.id
_entity.type
_entity.pdbx_description
1 polymer ?
#
loop_
_entity_poly.entity_id
_entity_poly.type
_entity_poly.pdbx_seq_one_letter_code
_entity_poly.pdbx_strand_id
1 'polypeptide(L)'
;MKAESMTLSEWQTRFSTEEDCLNYLESIRWTEGFCCPKCAQTDFWYTPGYRLYECKQCKFQVSPTSHTIFHCTKVPLVKWFWAIYLCATDKGGVSSSRLSRLLKVSWNTARFMLRRIRECMADRDHQYLLSGLIELDEAFVGGKKPGGKGPADGKTRVLVACENRGKRAGYLKMKMVANTNKETVKTFSASNLQTSQDLRTDGCPTLKTLEGTHRVESQMLPGKEVCRWLPWVHVAIANLKRFLLGTYHGVSGKHLQEYLDEFCYRFNRRRFETQIPLRLLRTCLSHPHLSRESVFG
;
A
#
# COMPACT_ATOMS: atom_id res chain seq x y z
N MET A 1 -16.20 -14.80 0.34
CA MET A 1 -15.51 -15.60 -0.71
C MET A 1 -14.08 -15.89 -0.26
N LYS A 2 -13.64 -17.17 -0.29
CA LYS A 2 -12.21 -17.52 -0.11
C LYS A 2 -11.43 -16.79 -1.22
N ALA A 3 -10.36 -16.06 -0.86
CA ALA A 3 -9.52 -15.42 -1.85
C ALA A 3 -8.80 -16.52 -2.64
N GLU A 4 -9.03 -16.52 -3.95
CA GLU A 4 -8.48 -17.46 -4.90
C GLU A 4 -6.96 -17.25 -4.98
N SER A 5 -6.20 -18.34 -4.96
CA SER A 5 -4.76 -18.36 -5.18
C SER A 5 -4.49 -18.48 -6.66
N MET A 6 -3.48 -17.79 -7.19
CA MET A 6 -3.20 -17.81 -8.63
C MET A 6 -1.69 -17.82 -8.89
N THR A 7 -1.25 -18.78 -9.69
CA THR A 7 0.12 -18.90 -10.20
C THR A 7 0.35 -17.94 -11.38
N LEU A 8 1.61 -17.79 -11.79
CA LEU A 8 1.97 -17.02 -12.98
C LEU A 8 1.30 -17.55 -14.27
N SER A 9 1.30 -18.86 -14.45
CA SER A 9 0.71 -19.51 -15.63
C SER A 9 -0.81 -19.31 -15.68
N GLU A 10 -1.50 -19.48 -14.55
CA GLU A 10 -2.94 -19.24 -14.45
C GLU A 10 -3.28 -17.76 -14.71
N TRP A 11 -2.45 -16.82 -14.21
CA TRP A 11 -2.63 -15.40 -14.48
C TRP A 11 -2.51 -15.08 -15.97
N GLN A 12 -1.47 -15.63 -16.62
CA GLN A 12 -1.22 -15.43 -18.04
C GLN A 12 -2.35 -15.97 -18.91
N THR A 13 -2.87 -17.14 -18.57
CA THR A 13 -3.97 -17.77 -19.31
C THR A 13 -5.28 -17.01 -19.08
N ARG A 14 -5.58 -16.65 -17.84
CA ARG A 14 -6.85 -16.01 -17.47
C ARG A 14 -6.99 -14.57 -17.96
N PHE A 15 -5.88 -13.83 -18.10
CA PHE A 15 -5.86 -12.42 -18.48
C PHE A 15 -5.02 -12.17 -19.72
N SER A 16 -5.25 -13.03 -20.74
CA SER A 16 -4.47 -13.00 -21.99
C SER A 16 -4.92 -11.90 -22.94
N THR A 17 -6.18 -11.50 -22.88
CA THR A 17 -6.78 -10.49 -23.77
C THR A 17 -7.38 -9.32 -22.98
N GLU A 18 -7.64 -8.23 -23.69
CA GLU A 18 -8.36 -7.06 -23.12
C GLU A 18 -9.77 -7.45 -22.72
N GLU A 19 -10.40 -8.32 -23.49
CA GLU A 19 -11.73 -8.86 -23.24
C GLU A 19 -11.79 -9.63 -21.91
N ASP A 20 -10.80 -10.53 -21.66
CA ASP A 20 -10.71 -11.28 -20.40
C ASP A 20 -10.58 -10.35 -19.19
N CYS A 21 -9.75 -9.31 -19.32
CA CYS A 21 -9.59 -8.31 -18.27
C CYS A 21 -10.89 -7.56 -17.99
N LEU A 22 -11.59 -7.10 -19.01
CA LEU A 22 -12.86 -6.39 -18.87
C LEU A 22 -13.95 -7.29 -18.27
N ASN A 23 -14.07 -8.54 -18.72
CA ASN A 23 -15.03 -9.50 -18.17
C ASN A 23 -14.78 -9.74 -16.68
N TYR A 24 -13.51 -9.86 -16.30
CA TYR A 24 -13.15 -10.01 -14.89
C TYR A 24 -13.47 -8.78 -14.05
N LEU A 25 -13.18 -7.56 -14.53
CA LEU A 25 -13.52 -6.32 -13.84
C LEU A 25 -15.04 -6.20 -13.66
N GLU A 26 -15.81 -6.53 -14.67
CA GLU A 26 -17.26 -6.52 -14.66
C GLU A 26 -17.84 -7.50 -13.64
N SER A 27 -17.36 -8.75 -13.62
CA SER A 27 -17.78 -9.79 -12.68
C SER A 27 -17.53 -9.45 -11.21
N ILE A 28 -16.45 -8.69 -10.92
CA ILE A 28 -16.16 -8.24 -9.55
C ILE A 28 -17.00 -7.01 -9.19
N ARG A 29 -17.17 -6.10 -10.13
CA ARG A 29 -17.89 -4.85 -9.87
C ARG A 29 -19.37 -5.09 -9.62
N TRP A 30 -19.96 -6.03 -10.34
CA TRP A 30 -21.38 -6.35 -10.29
C TRP A 30 -21.62 -7.84 -10.02
N THR A 31 -21.19 -8.28 -8.83
CA THR A 31 -21.32 -9.69 -8.38
C THR A 31 -22.78 -10.18 -8.33
N GLU A 32 -23.69 -9.28 -8.00
CA GLU A 32 -25.13 -9.53 -7.89
C GLU A 32 -25.90 -8.97 -9.11
N GLY A 33 -25.21 -8.68 -10.20
CA GLY A 33 -25.76 -7.97 -11.35
C GLY A 33 -25.57 -6.47 -11.23
N PHE A 34 -25.90 -5.73 -12.31
CA PHE A 34 -25.72 -4.29 -12.38
C PHE A 34 -26.49 -3.58 -11.28
N CYS A 35 -25.81 -2.64 -10.63
CA CYS A 35 -26.41 -1.68 -9.69
C CYS A 35 -25.85 -0.29 -10.00
N CYS A 36 -26.75 0.67 -10.24
CA CYS A 36 -26.36 2.04 -10.57
C CYS A 36 -25.68 2.71 -9.38
N PRO A 37 -24.46 3.22 -9.50
CA PRO A 37 -23.75 3.84 -8.38
C PRO A 37 -24.33 5.19 -7.94
N LYS A 38 -25.29 5.77 -8.73
CA LYS A 38 -25.93 7.05 -8.42
C LYS A 38 -27.28 6.88 -7.72
N CYS A 39 -28.12 5.92 -8.14
CA CYS A 39 -29.48 5.77 -7.63
C CYS A 39 -29.85 4.35 -7.21
N ALA A 40 -28.88 3.42 -7.21
CA ALA A 40 -29.03 2.01 -6.83
C ALA A 40 -30.05 1.20 -7.68
N GLN A 41 -30.57 1.74 -8.79
CA GLN A 41 -31.47 1.01 -9.69
C GLN A 41 -30.70 -0.07 -10.45
N THR A 42 -31.35 -1.21 -10.72
CA THR A 42 -30.75 -2.37 -11.40
C THR A 42 -31.04 -2.43 -12.90
N ASP A 43 -32.09 -1.72 -13.38
CA ASP A 43 -32.45 -1.67 -14.79
C ASP A 43 -31.52 -0.76 -15.59
N PHE A 44 -31.03 -1.26 -16.73
CA PHE A 44 -30.06 -0.56 -17.57
C PHE A 44 -30.28 -0.79 -19.05
N TRP A 45 -29.71 0.10 -19.86
CA TRP A 45 -29.42 -0.11 -21.27
C TRP A 45 -27.95 -0.44 -21.40
N TYR A 46 -27.59 -1.45 -22.23
CA TYR A 46 -26.21 -1.85 -22.46
C TYR A 46 -25.79 -1.57 -23.89
N THR A 47 -24.67 -0.88 -24.06
CA THR A 47 -24.05 -0.61 -25.36
C THR A 47 -22.77 -1.44 -25.49
N PRO A 48 -22.79 -2.58 -26.25
CA PRO A 48 -21.69 -3.55 -26.25
C PRO A 48 -20.35 -2.97 -26.71
N GLY A 49 -20.34 -2.14 -27.77
CA GLY A 49 -19.12 -1.58 -28.35
C GLY A 49 -18.30 -0.71 -27.39
N TYR A 50 -18.93 -0.10 -26.42
CA TYR A 50 -18.30 0.74 -25.39
C TYR A 50 -18.33 0.09 -24.01
N ARG A 51 -18.94 -1.07 -23.85
CA ARG A 51 -19.24 -1.71 -22.55
C ARG A 51 -19.83 -0.72 -21.55
N LEU A 52 -20.79 0.07 -22.05
CA LEU A 52 -21.40 1.15 -21.31
C LEU A 52 -22.78 0.73 -20.80
N TYR A 53 -22.96 0.84 -19.51
CA TYR A 53 -24.23 0.64 -18.82
C TYR A 53 -24.86 1.99 -18.56
N GLU A 54 -26.05 2.22 -19.08
CA GLU A 54 -26.86 3.43 -18.81
C GLU A 54 -28.06 3.07 -17.94
N CYS A 55 -28.14 3.68 -16.77
CA CYS A 55 -29.27 3.46 -15.86
C CYS A 55 -30.59 3.93 -16.49
N LYS A 56 -31.60 3.07 -16.51
CA LYS A 56 -32.92 3.45 -17.08
C LYS A 56 -33.60 4.59 -16.34
N GLN A 57 -33.38 4.70 -15.02
CA GLN A 57 -34.02 5.70 -14.18
C GLN A 57 -33.31 7.06 -14.23
N CYS A 58 -32.01 7.13 -13.90
CA CYS A 58 -31.30 8.40 -13.74
C CYS A 58 -30.37 8.74 -14.92
N LYS A 59 -30.33 7.91 -15.97
CA LYS A 59 -29.51 8.07 -17.17
C LYS A 59 -28.00 8.16 -16.91
N PHE A 60 -27.58 7.78 -15.71
CA PHE A 60 -26.16 7.76 -15.37
C PHE A 60 -25.45 6.64 -16.15
N GLN A 61 -24.35 7.00 -16.83
CA GLN A 61 -23.57 6.08 -17.63
C GLN A 61 -22.32 5.62 -16.87
N VAL A 62 -22.04 4.32 -16.91
CA VAL A 62 -20.91 3.72 -16.22
C VAL A 62 -20.36 2.53 -17.00
N SER A 63 -19.04 2.40 -17.06
CA SER A 63 -18.34 1.23 -17.62
C SER A 63 -17.66 0.42 -16.50
N PRO A 64 -17.18 -0.80 -16.75
CA PRO A 64 -16.42 -1.59 -15.77
C PRO A 64 -15.20 -0.87 -15.20
N THR A 65 -14.59 0.05 -15.95
CA THR A 65 -13.41 0.84 -15.54
C THR A 65 -13.76 2.21 -14.94
N SER A 66 -14.99 2.70 -15.08
CA SER A 66 -15.38 4.01 -14.58
C SER A 66 -15.16 4.15 -13.08
N HIS A 67 -14.62 5.31 -12.62
CA HIS A 67 -14.36 5.61 -11.21
C HIS A 67 -13.36 4.66 -10.52
N THR A 68 -12.51 3.98 -11.29
CA THR A 68 -11.40 3.15 -10.79
C THR A 68 -10.07 3.73 -11.23
N ILE A 69 -8.95 3.14 -10.83
CA ILE A 69 -7.64 3.57 -11.36
C ILE A 69 -7.48 3.37 -12.86
N PHE A 70 -8.36 2.57 -13.47
CA PHE A 70 -8.41 2.31 -14.91
C PHE A 70 -9.29 3.32 -15.67
N HIS A 71 -9.91 4.28 -14.98
CA HIS A 71 -10.79 5.26 -15.61
C HIS A 71 -10.05 6.07 -16.67
N CYS A 72 -10.61 6.15 -17.88
CA CYS A 72 -10.03 6.86 -19.02
C CYS A 72 -8.58 6.46 -19.35
N THR A 73 -8.13 5.27 -18.99
CA THR A 73 -6.79 4.80 -19.31
C THR A 73 -6.63 4.58 -20.82
N LYS A 74 -5.50 5.03 -21.37
CA LYS A 74 -5.07 4.69 -22.75
C LYS A 74 -4.13 3.50 -22.76
N VAL A 75 -3.74 2.98 -21.59
CA VAL A 75 -2.90 1.79 -21.46
C VAL A 75 -3.81 0.57 -21.44
N PRO A 76 -3.55 -0.45 -22.27
CA PRO A 76 -4.32 -1.68 -22.28
C PRO A 76 -4.42 -2.31 -20.89
N LEU A 77 -5.58 -2.84 -20.53
CA LEU A 77 -5.83 -3.46 -19.21
C LEU A 77 -4.92 -4.65 -18.96
N VAL A 78 -4.60 -5.43 -20.01
CA VAL A 78 -3.62 -6.52 -19.91
C VAL A 78 -2.29 -6.02 -19.32
N LYS A 79 -1.81 -4.84 -19.73
CA LYS A 79 -0.59 -4.25 -19.16
C LYS A 79 -0.77 -3.79 -17.72
N TRP A 80 -1.94 -3.27 -17.36
CA TRP A 80 -2.28 -2.92 -15.98
C TRP A 80 -2.31 -4.16 -15.09
N PHE A 81 -2.92 -5.25 -15.54
CA PHE A 81 -2.98 -6.50 -14.81
C PHE A 81 -1.58 -7.08 -14.57
N TRP A 82 -0.72 -7.03 -15.58
CA TRP A 82 0.69 -7.41 -15.42
C TRP A 82 1.44 -6.51 -14.44
N ALA A 83 1.22 -5.20 -14.47
CA ALA A 83 1.83 -4.28 -13.51
C ALA A 83 1.40 -4.62 -12.06
N ILE A 84 0.11 -4.89 -11.85
CA ILE A 84 -0.45 -5.30 -10.56
C ILE A 84 0.14 -6.63 -10.11
N TYR A 85 0.23 -7.62 -11.00
CA TYR A 85 0.81 -8.93 -10.71
C TYR A 85 2.28 -8.80 -10.27
N LEU A 86 3.08 -8.10 -11.05
CA LEU A 86 4.50 -7.89 -10.74
C LEU A 86 4.70 -7.12 -9.43
N CYS A 87 3.92 -6.06 -9.19
CA CYS A 87 3.92 -5.33 -7.93
C CYS A 87 3.56 -6.22 -6.72
N ALA A 88 2.62 -7.15 -6.92
CA ALA A 88 2.15 -8.04 -5.86
C ALA A 88 3.15 -9.15 -5.52
N THR A 89 3.82 -9.72 -6.52
CA THR A 89 4.62 -10.95 -6.37
C THR A 89 6.12 -10.71 -6.21
N ASP A 90 6.68 -9.62 -6.76
CA ASP A 90 8.13 -9.35 -6.65
C ASP A 90 8.48 -8.84 -5.24
N LYS A 91 9.11 -9.68 -4.42
CA LYS A 91 9.51 -9.33 -3.03
C LYS A 91 10.44 -8.12 -2.94
N GLY A 92 11.28 -7.92 -3.94
CA GLY A 92 12.17 -6.76 -4.05
C GLY A 92 11.47 -5.48 -4.50
N GLY A 93 10.22 -5.58 -4.98
CA GLY A 93 9.52 -4.49 -5.64
C GLY A 93 9.91 -4.33 -7.10
N VAL A 94 9.19 -3.48 -7.83
CA VAL A 94 9.40 -3.24 -9.26
C VAL A 94 9.71 -1.77 -9.50
N SER A 95 10.88 -1.48 -10.09
CA SER A 95 11.23 -0.10 -10.49
C SER A 95 10.50 0.31 -11.78
N SER A 96 10.26 1.62 -11.94
CA SER A 96 9.65 2.17 -13.16
C SER A 96 10.43 1.81 -14.43
N SER A 97 11.76 1.77 -14.37
CA SER A 97 12.61 1.38 -15.49
C SER A 97 12.47 -0.10 -15.84
N ARG A 98 12.33 -0.99 -14.83
CA ARG A 98 12.06 -2.41 -15.07
C ARG A 98 10.67 -2.63 -15.64
N LEU A 99 9.65 -2.00 -15.06
CA LEU A 99 8.27 -2.12 -15.52
C LEU A 99 8.11 -1.60 -16.96
N SER A 100 8.71 -0.45 -17.28
CA SER A 100 8.72 0.15 -18.62
C SER A 100 9.23 -0.84 -19.67
N ARG A 101 10.36 -1.50 -19.40
CA ARG A 101 10.94 -2.50 -20.31
C ARG A 101 10.08 -3.76 -20.45
N LEU A 102 9.56 -4.28 -19.33
CA LEU A 102 8.74 -5.50 -19.34
C LEU A 102 7.42 -5.32 -20.09
N LEU A 103 6.75 -4.18 -19.91
CA LEU A 103 5.44 -3.91 -20.51
C LEU A 103 5.51 -3.12 -21.81
N LYS A 104 6.71 -2.73 -22.27
CA LYS A 104 6.88 -1.87 -23.45
C LYS A 104 5.98 -0.64 -23.40
N VAL A 105 6.11 0.14 -22.30
CA VAL A 105 5.47 1.44 -22.09
C VAL A 105 6.55 2.49 -21.80
N SER A 106 6.22 3.79 -21.92
CA SER A 106 7.16 4.83 -21.53
C SER A 106 7.49 4.76 -20.03
N TRP A 107 8.66 5.28 -19.63
CA TRP A 107 9.04 5.37 -18.22
C TRP A 107 8.02 6.17 -17.40
N ASN A 108 7.51 7.27 -17.94
CA ASN A 108 6.49 8.09 -17.30
C ASN A 108 5.18 7.30 -17.10
N THR A 109 4.77 6.51 -18.09
CA THR A 109 3.59 5.63 -17.99
C THR A 109 3.80 4.58 -16.90
N ALA A 110 4.95 3.90 -16.88
CA ALA A 110 5.27 2.91 -15.86
C ALA A 110 5.27 3.51 -14.45
N ARG A 111 5.89 4.70 -14.27
CA ARG A 111 5.88 5.44 -13.01
C ARG A 111 4.47 5.81 -12.56
N PHE A 112 3.65 6.30 -13.48
CA PHE A 112 2.25 6.62 -13.21
C PHE A 112 1.47 5.38 -12.73
N MET A 113 1.61 4.25 -13.44
CA MET A 113 0.95 3.00 -13.07
C MET A 113 1.35 2.53 -11.66
N LEU A 114 2.66 2.50 -11.36
CA LEU A 114 3.16 2.10 -10.03
C LEU A 114 2.66 3.03 -8.92
N ARG A 115 2.62 4.34 -9.17
CA ARG A 115 2.11 5.31 -8.20
C ARG A 115 0.64 5.05 -7.89
N ARG A 116 -0.20 4.85 -8.92
CA ARG A 116 -1.63 4.54 -8.74
C ARG A 116 -1.86 3.23 -7.98
N ILE A 117 -1.07 2.20 -8.26
CA ILE A 117 -1.14 0.94 -7.52
C ILE A 117 -0.76 1.13 -6.04
N ARG A 118 0.27 1.94 -5.74
CA ARG A 118 0.68 2.26 -4.36
C ARG A 118 -0.36 3.07 -3.61
N GLU A 119 -1.02 4.01 -4.27
CA GLU A 119 -2.15 4.76 -3.70
C GLU A 119 -3.28 3.81 -3.25
N CYS A 120 -3.64 2.83 -4.08
CA CYS A 120 -4.62 1.80 -3.70
C CYS A 120 -4.15 0.95 -2.51
N MET A 121 -2.86 0.62 -2.45
CA MET A 121 -2.29 -0.12 -1.32
C MET A 121 -2.39 0.69 -0.02
N ALA A 122 -2.07 1.98 -0.07
CA ALA A 122 -2.16 2.91 1.05
C ALA A 122 -3.59 3.01 1.59
N ASP A 123 -4.56 3.32 0.74
CA ASP A 123 -5.97 3.47 1.12
C ASP A 123 -6.54 2.20 1.73
N ARG A 124 -6.17 1.04 1.18
CA ARG A 124 -6.61 -0.25 1.74
C ARG A 124 -6.05 -0.48 3.14
N ASP A 125 -4.80 -0.11 3.38
CA ASP A 125 -4.15 -0.30 4.67
C ASP A 125 -4.57 0.77 5.70
N HIS A 126 -5.02 1.95 5.27
CA HIS A 126 -5.58 2.97 6.18
C HIS A 126 -6.91 2.55 6.82
N GLN A 127 -7.61 1.56 6.28
CA GLN A 127 -8.93 1.12 6.78
C GLN A 127 -8.87 0.35 8.09
N TYR A 128 -7.71 -0.04 8.61
CA TYR A 128 -7.59 -0.77 9.88
C TYR A 128 -6.50 -0.17 10.77
N LEU A 129 -6.72 -0.29 12.07
CA LEU A 129 -5.81 0.14 13.12
C LEU A 129 -5.10 -1.06 13.73
N LEU A 130 -3.87 -0.87 14.19
CA LEU A 130 -3.12 -1.90 14.92
C LEU A 130 -3.70 -2.11 16.31
N SER A 131 -3.61 -3.35 16.81
CA SER A 131 -4.15 -3.73 18.11
C SER A 131 -3.28 -4.74 18.85
N GLY A 132 -3.49 -4.87 20.16
CA GLY A 132 -2.76 -5.77 21.04
C GLY A 132 -1.43 -5.18 21.53
N LEU A 133 -0.40 -6.01 21.62
CA LEU A 133 0.96 -5.55 21.93
C LEU A 133 1.60 -4.99 20.67
N ILE A 134 2.02 -3.72 20.71
CA ILE A 134 2.59 -3.00 19.57
C ILE A 134 4.00 -2.51 19.92
N GLU A 135 4.97 -2.85 19.07
CA GLU A 135 6.30 -2.29 19.11
C GLU A 135 6.34 -0.99 18.31
N LEU A 136 6.83 0.11 18.91
CA LEU A 136 6.90 1.42 18.30
C LEU A 136 8.33 1.96 18.37
N ASP A 137 8.88 2.37 17.23
CA ASP A 137 10.25 2.83 17.08
C ASP A 137 10.38 3.89 15.98
N GLU A 138 11.49 4.64 15.97
CA GLU A 138 11.87 5.60 14.94
C GLU A 138 12.96 5.02 14.05
N ALA A 139 12.76 5.07 12.75
CA ALA A 139 13.75 4.67 11.76
C ALA A 139 14.24 5.85 10.92
N PHE A 140 15.51 5.81 10.52
CA PHE A 140 16.11 6.76 9.59
C PHE A 140 16.37 6.07 8.26
N VAL A 141 15.80 6.62 7.18
CA VAL A 141 15.88 6.10 5.81
C VAL A 141 16.55 7.12 4.89
N GLY A 142 17.45 6.66 4.03
CA GLY A 142 18.19 7.49 3.08
C GLY A 142 19.70 7.53 3.35
N GLY A 143 20.42 8.16 2.44
CA GLY A 143 21.88 8.35 2.53
C GLY A 143 22.26 9.51 3.45
N LYS A 144 23.49 9.51 3.97
CA LYS A 144 24.08 10.68 4.64
C LYS A 144 24.34 11.79 3.62
N LYS A 145 24.08 13.05 4.00
CA LYS A 145 24.60 14.18 3.25
C LYS A 145 26.14 14.25 3.39
N PRO A 146 26.87 14.52 2.31
CA PRO A 146 28.28 14.85 2.43
C PRO A 146 28.47 16.02 3.43
N GLY A 147 29.38 15.86 4.42
CA GLY A 147 29.61 16.85 5.47
C GLY A 147 28.61 16.87 6.62
N GLY A 148 27.62 15.98 6.65
CA GLY A 148 26.66 15.88 7.75
C GLY A 148 27.30 15.45 9.07
N LYS A 149 26.98 16.15 10.17
CA LYS A 149 27.57 15.95 11.51
C LYS A 149 26.86 14.90 12.36
N GLY A 150 25.66 14.45 11.98
CA GLY A 150 24.85 13.53 12.78
C GLY A 150 24.38 12.29 11.99
N PRO A 151 23.97 11.20 12.68
CA PRO A 151 23.45 9.98 12.05
C PRO A 151 22.13 10.22 11.29
N ALA A 152 21.41 11.30 11.62
CA ALA A 152 20.13 11.68 11.01
C ALA A 152 20.29 12.64 9.79
N ASP A 153 21.49 13.24 9.60
CA ASP A 153 21.68 14.26 8.58
C ASP A 153 21.49 13.72 7.16
N GLY A 154 20.53 14.32 6.45
CA GLY A 154 20.14 13.91 5.11
C GLY A 154 19.20 12.71 5.04
N LYS A 155 18.85 12.09 6.17
CA LYS A 155 17.91 10.98 6.24
C LYS A 155 16.50 11.45 6.56
N THR A 156 15.52 10.75 6.03
CA THR A 156 14.11 10.95 6.34
C THR A 156 13.72 10.11 7.55
N ARG A 157 13.00 10.72 8.48
CA ARG A 157 12.46 10.05 9.68
C ARG A 157 11.19 9.30 9.35
N VAL A 158 11.06 8.10 9.90
CA VAL A 158 9.90 7.22 9.73
C VAL A 158 9.50 6.67 11.09
N LEU A 159 8.27 6.92 11.51
CA LEU A 159 7.66 6.21 12.64
C LEU A 159 7.21 4.83 12.16
N VAL A 160 7.57 3.80 12.94
CA VAL A 160 7.30 2.40 12.62
C VAL A 160 6.57 1.76 13.79
N ALA A 161 5.39 1.22 13.54
CA ALA A 161 4.61 0.47 14.51
C ALA A 161 4.33 -0.94 13.98
N CYS A 162 4.66 -1.97 14.76
CA CYS A 162 4.48 -3.37 14.40
C CYS A 162 3.77 -4.13 15.53
N GLU A 163 2.68 -4.83 15.22
CA GLU A 163 2.05 -5.74 16.18
C GLU A 163 3.01 -6.88 16.53
N ASN A 164 3.19 -7.12 17.84
CA ASN A 164 3.93 -8.26 18.34
C ASN A 164 2.92 -9.37 18.73
N ARG A 165 2.90 -10.44 17.95
CA ARG A 165 2.08 -11.63 18.21
C ARG A 165 2.92 -12.79 18.75
N GLY A 166 3.87 -12.48 19.64
CA GLY A 166 4.79 -13.44 20.25
C GLY A 166 5.80 -13.98 19.23
N LYS A 167 5.62 -15.19 18.76
CA LYS A 167 6.56 -15.85 17.82
C LYS A 167 6.55 -15.25 16.40
N ARG A 168 5.77 -14.20 16.12
CA ARG A 168 5.60 -13.63 14.78
C ARG A 168 5.18 -12.16 14.83
N ALA A 169 5.62 -11.40 13.83
CA ALA A 169 5.08 -10.07 13.57
C ALA A 169 3.63 -10.15 13.10
N GLY A 170 2.77 -9.25 13.59
CA GLY A 170 1.43 -9.01 13.07
C GLY A 170 1.43 -8.00 11.93
N TYR A 171 0.51 -7.05 11.99
CA TYR A 171 0.41 -5.95 11.03
C TYR A 171 1.44 -4.86 11.31
N LEU A 172 1.77 -4.12 10.27
CA LEU A 172 2.81 -3.09 10.26
C LEU A 172 2.24 -1.78 9.70
N LYS A 173 2.60 -0.67 10.32
CA LYS A 173 2.37 0.69 9.83
C LYS A 173 3.67 1.48 9.83
N MET A 174 3.88 2.26 8.79
CA MET A 174 5.03 3.14 8.66
C MET A 174 4.58 4.51 8.14
N LYS A 175 5.06 5.58 8.75
CA LYS A 175 4.73 6.94 8.35
C LYS A 175 5.97 7.81 8.33
N MET A 176 6.20 8.45 7.20
CA MET A 176 7.21 9.49 7.09
C MET A 176 6.78 10.71 7.92
N VAL A 177 7.69 11.24 8.72
CA VAL A 177 7.44 12.40 9.57
C VAL A 177 8.56 13.43 9.43
N ALA A 178 8.21 14.70 9.56
CA ALA A 178 9.21 15.77 9.53
C ALA A 178 10.06 15.79 10.83
N ASN A 179 9.42 15.49 11.94
CA ASN A 179 10.03 15.39 13.26
C ASN A 179 9.26 14.39 14.13
N THR A 180 9.80 14.02 15.27
CA THR A 180 9.19 13.11 16.26
C THR A 180 8.82 13.86 17.53
N ASN A 181 8.19 15.04 17.40
CA ASN A 181 7.65 15.74 18.56
C ASN A 181 6.38 15.04 19.10
N LYS A 182 5.93 15.49 20.29
CA LYS A 182 4.76 14.93 20.98
C LYS A 182 3.49 14.92 20.14
N GLU A 183 3.26 15.98 19.37
CA GLU A 183 2.08 16.14 18.53
C GLU A 183 2.09 15.16 17.34
N THR A 184 3.22 15.04 16.66
CA THR A 184 3.41 14.08 15.54
C THR A 184 3.19 12.65 16.00
N VAL A 185 3.74 12.29 17.18
CA VAL A 185 3.60 10.94 17.75
C VAL A 185 2.14 10.67 18.15
N LYS A 186 1.44 11.62 18.75
CA LYS A 186 0.00 11.50 19.06
C LYS A 186 -0.84 11.37 17.80
N THR A 187 -0.59 12.19 16.78
CA THR A 187 -1.30 12.11 15.49
C THR A 187 -1.07 10.75 14.81
N PHE A 188 0.18 10.25 14.82
CA PHE A 188 0.49 8.92 14.30
C PHE A 188 -0.27 7.84 15.07
N SER A 189 -0.27 7.88 16.40
CA SER A 189 -0.98 6.92 17.24
C SER A 189 -2.48 6.94 16.95
N ALA A 190 -3.13 8.10 16.96
CA ALA A 190 -4.56 8.24 16.70
C ALA A 190 -4.99 7.73 15.31
N SER A 191 -4.12 7.87 14.31
CA SER A 191 -4.41 7.45 12.92
C SER A 191 -4.12 5.98 12.64
N ASN A 192 -3.30 5.30 13.47
CA ASN A 192 -2.78 3.97 13.13
C ASN A 192 -3.01 2.92 14.22
N LEU A 193 -3.28 3.30 15.46
CA LEU A 193 -3.44 2.39 16.59
C LEU A 193 -4.85 2.48 17.16
N GLN A 194 -5.41 1.37 17.62
CA GLN A 194 -6.60 1.38 18.46
C GLN A 194 -6.27 2.02 19.80
N THR A 195 -7.25 2.58 20.47
CA THR A 195 -7.08 3.14 21.84
C THR A 195 -6.77 2.07 22.87
N SER A 196 -6.11 2.43 23.96
CA SER A 196 -5.84 1.55 25.12
C SER A 196 -5.05 0.27 24.79
N GLN A 197 -4.08 0.36 23.88
CA GLN A 197 -3.20 -0.77 23.53
C GLN A 197 -1.95 -0.82 24.45
N ASP A 198 -1.27 -1.98 24.44
CA ASP A 198 0.02 -2.15 25.09
C ASP A 198 1.13 -1.76 24.09
N LEU A 199 1.95 -0.75 24.46
CA LEU A 199 3.04 -0.28 23.61
C LEU A 199 4.39 -0.61 24.24
N ARG A 200 5.33 -1.11 23.42
CA ARG A 200 6.75 -1.23 23.77
C ARG A 200 7.58 -0.25 22.96
N THR A 201 8.48 0.49 23.62
CA THR A 201 9.35 1.50 22.99
C THR A 201 10.78 1.41 23.50
N ASP A 202 11.71 2.03 22.77
CA ASP A 202 13.15 2.05 23.05
C ASP A 202 13.61 3.04 24.13
N GLY A 203 12.70 3.62 24.89
CA GLY A 203 13.03 4.63 25.90
C GLY A 203 13.02 6.08 25.40
N CYS A 204 12.68 6.32 24.14
CA CYS A 204 12.55 7.66 23.59
C CYS A 204 11.50 8.49 24.36
N PRO A 205 11.87 9.66 24.94
CA PRO A 205 10.96 10.46 25.76
C PRO A 205 9.68 10.91 25.05
N THR A 206 9.76 11.13 23.73
CA THR A 206 8.60 11.55 22.94
C THR A 206 7.57 10.43 22.78
N LEU A 207 7.99 9.17 22.71
CA LEU A 207 7.10 8.01 22.64
C LEU A 207 6.37 7.76 23.99
N LYS A 208 7.00 8.08 25.12
CA LYS A 208 6.37 8.01 26.43
C LYS A 208 5.16 8.94 26.58
N THR A 209 5.03 9.97 25.76
CA THR A 209 3.87 10.88 25.79
C THR A 209 2.56 10.21 25.42
N LEU A 210 2.59 8.94 24.96
CA LEU A 210 1.41 8.11 24.69
C LEU A 210 0.84 7.43 25.96
N GLU A 211 1.48 7.56 27.14
CA GLU A 211 1.02 6.99 28.42
C GLU A 211 -0.40 7.45 28.81
N GLY A 212 -0.84 8.62 28.33
CA GLY A 212 -2.21 9.10 28.55
C GLY A 212 -3.31 8.38 27.76
N THR A 213 -2.92 7.62 26.70
CA THR A 213 -3.86 6.93 25.79
C THR A 213 -3.61 5.44 25.68
N HIS A 214 -2.42 4.97 26.08
CA HIS A 214 -1.97 3.59 25.97
C HIS A 214 -1.21 3.17 27.23
N ARG A 215 -1.05 1.87 27.46
CA ARG A 215 -0.09 1.34 28.45
C ARG A 215 1.29 1.25 27.81
N VAL A 216 2.21 2.13 28.21
CA VAL A 216 3.53 2.23 27.60
C VAL A 216 4.60 1.58 28.48
N GLU A 217 5.23 0.52 27.96
CA GLU A 217 6.46 -0.04 28.53
C GLU A 217 7.65 0.51 27.73
N SER A 218 8.52 1.25 28.38
CA SER A 218 9.67 1.93 27.76
C SER A 218 10.95 1.52 28.44
N GLN A 219 11.93 0.99 27.67
CA GLN A 219 13.21 0.56 28.20
C GLN A 219 14.35 1.12 27.36
N MET A 220 15.30 1.79 28.03
CA MET A 220 16.54 2.24 27.41
C MET A 220 17.57 1.11 27.52
N LEU A 221 17.77 0.39 26.42
CA LEU A 221 18.63 -0.79 26.34
C LEU A 221 19.79 -0.58 25.35
N PRO A 222 20.96 -1.16 25.58
CA PRO A 222 22.06 -1.12 24.60
C PRO A 222 21.71 -1.94 23.34
N GLY A 223 22.25 -1.53 22.19
CA GLY A 223 21.85 -1.91 20.83
C GLY A 223 21.44 -3.38 20.57
N LYS A 224 22.18 -4.39 21.10
CA LYS A 224 21.78 -5.80 20.93
C LYS A 224 20.56 -6.22 21.75
N GLU A 225 20.37 -5.62 22.90
CA GLU A 225 19.25 -5.92 23.79
C GLU A 225 17.96 -5.26 23.32
N VAL A 226 18.03 -4.06 22.73
CA VAL A 226 16.89 -3.41 22.07
C VAL A 226 16.29 -4.32 20.99
N CYS A 227 17.13 -5.03 20.21
CA CYS A 227 16.63 -5.99 19.21
C CYS A 227 15.90 -7.19 19.82
N ARG A 228 16.15 -7.54 21.08
CA ARG A 228 15.39 -8.56 21.79
C ARG A 228 14.09 -8.01 22.40
N TRP A 229 14.11 -6.73 22.79
CA TRP A 229 12.96 -6.01 23.34
C TRP A 229 11.92 -5.65 22.28
N LEU A 230 12.38 -5.19 21.11
CA LEU A 230 11.58 -4.77 19.95
C LEU A 230 11.90 -5.61 18.70
N PRO A 231 11.75 -6.96 18.76
CA PRO A 231 12.27 -7.82 17.70
C PRO A 231 11.61 -7.58 16.35
N TRP A 232 10.30 -7.35 16.31
CA TRP A 232 9.55 -7.29 15.06
C TRP A 232 9.65 -5.94 14.37
N VAL A 233 9.68 -4.84 15.10
CA VAL A 233 9.90 -3.52 14.49
C VAL A 233 11.29 -3.44 13.88
N HIS A 234 12.31 -3.97 14.54
CA HIS A 234 13.69 -4.01 14.00
C HIS A 234 13.82 -4.92 12.77
N VAL A 235 13.15 -6.09 12.77
CA VAL A 235 13.06 -6.95 11.59
C VAL A 235 12.37 -6.24 10.43
N ALA A 236 11.28 -5.53 10.69
CA ALA A 236 10.57 -4.76 9.68
C ALA A 236 11.43 -3.63 9.10
N ILE A 237 12.15 -2.88 9.94
CA ILE A 237 13.07 -1.80 9.52
C ILE A 237 14.22 -2.37 8.67
N ALA A 238 14.82 -3.48 9.08
CA ALA A 238 15.90 -4.12 8.33
C ALA A 238 15.43 -4.61 6.96
N ASN A 239 14.23 -5.18 6.87
CA ASN A 239 13.61 -5.61 5.62
C ASN A 239 13.25 -4.42 4.71
N LEU A 240 12.71 -3.33 5.28
CA LEU A 240 12.47 -2.09 4.53
C LEU A 240 13.76 -1.55 3.90
N LYS A 241 14.84 -1.46 4.68
CA LYS A 241 16.13 -0.98 4.16
C LYS A 241 16.65 -1.84 3.00
N ARG A 242 16.55 -3.18 3.10
CA ARG A 242 16.89 -4.08 1.99
C ARG A 242 16.00 -3.89 0.76
N PHE A 243 14.69 -3.73 0.96
CA PHE A 243 13.72 -3.46 -0.11
C PHE A 243 14.08 -2.17 -0.86
N LEU A 244 14.37 -1.08 -0.14
CA LEU A 244 14.71 0.20 -0.75
C LEU A 244 16.07 0.18 -1.46
N LEU A 245 17.09 -0.44 -0.88
CA LEU A 245 18.43 -0.51 -1.46
C LEU A 245 18.51 -1.48 -2.64
N GLY A 246 17.85 -2.65 -2.53
CA GLY A 246 17.99 -3.73 -3.51
C GLY A 246 17.41 -3.38 -4.88
N THR A 247 16.30 -2.64 -4.93
CA THR A 247 15.60 -2.35 -6.19
C THR A 247 15.68 -0.89 -6.61
N TYR A 248 15.66 0.02 -5.66
CA TYR A 248 15.52 1.46 -5.96
C TYR A 248 16.83 2.22 -5.79
N HIS A 249 17.88 1.62 -5.20
CA HIS A 249 19.20 2.22 -4.94
C HIS A 249 19.17 3.55 -4.19
N GLY A 250 18.02 3.92 -3.64
CA GLY A 250 17.74 5.15 -2.94
C GLY A 250 16.44 5.78 -3.40
N VAL A 251 15.71 6.32 -2.46
CA VAL A 251 14.43 7.01 -2.70
C VAL A 251 14.52 8.39 -2.06
N SER A 252 14.17 9.44 -2.82
CA SER A 252 14.08 10.78 -2.25
C SER A 252 12.98 10.87 -1.21
N GLY A 253 13.16 11.71 -0.18
CA GLY A 253 12.15 11.93 0.85
C GLY A 253 10.78 12.30 0.26
N LYS A 254 10.74 13.04 -0.85
CA LYS A 254 9.48 13.44 -1.52
C LYS A 254 8.58 12.23 -1.87
N HIS A 255 9.15 11.07 -2.19
CA HIS A 255 8.40 9.89 -2.66
C HIS A 255 8.47 8.70 -1.69
N LEU A 256 9.15 8.85 -0.56
CA LEU A 256 9.39 7.73 0.35
C LEU A 256 8.09 7.09 0.85
N GLN A 257 7.04 7.90 1.15
CA GLN A 257 5.79 7.37 1.68
C GLN A 257 5.15 6.34 0.74
N GLU A 258 5.15 6.57 -0.57
CA GLU A 258 4.62 5.62 -1.55
C GLU A 258 5.27 4.22 -1.46
N TYR A 259 6.56 4.16 -1.14
CA TYR A 259 7.31 2.92 -0.97
C TYR A 259 7.09 2.28 0.40
N LEU A 260 6.88 3.10 1.45
CA LEU A 260 6.47 2.60 2.77
C LEU A 260 5.10 1.93 2.69
N ASP A 261 4.16 2.52 1.96
CA ASP A 261 2.80 2.00 1.77
C ASP A 261 2.83 0.67 1.00
N GLU A 262 3.60 0.56 -0.10
CA GLU A 262 3.83 -0.70 -0.80
C GLU A 262 4.43 -1.76 0.11
N PHE A 263 5.46 -1.40 0.87
CA PHE A 263 6.13 -2.32 1.79
C PHE A 263 5.18 -2.82 2.88
N CYS A 264 4.43 -1.93 3.54
CA CYS A 264 3.44 -2.27 4.56
C CYS A 264 2.35 -3.17 4.00
N TYR A 265 1.76 -2.81 2.85
CA TYR A 265 0.71 -3.60 2.21
C TYR A 265 1.12 -5.06 1.98
N ARG A 266 2.32 -5.28 1.44
CA ARG A 266 2.87 -6.61 1.16
C ARG A 266 3.27 -7.34 2.43
N PHE A 267 3.92 -6.67 3.38
CA PHE A 267 4.27 -7.24 4.68
C PHE A 267 3.03 -7.74 5.42
N ASN A 268 1.97 -6.97 5.42
CA ASN A 268 0.72 -7.30 6.10
C ASN A 268 -0.01 -8.49 5.48
N ARG A 269 0.28 -8.82 4.21
CA ARG A 269 -0.32 -9.93 3.46
C ARG A 269 0.64 -11.08 3.15
N ARG A 270 1.86 -11.05 3.68
CA ARG A 270 2.91 -12.04 3.40
C ARG A 270 2.55 -13.52 3.62
N ARG A 271 1.48 -13.78 4.37
CA ARG A 271 0.96 -15.14 4.59
C ARG A 271 0.04 -15.62 3.47
N PHE A 272 -0.38 -14.72 2.62
CA PHE A 272 -1.30 -14.98 1.52
C PHE A 272 -0.64 -14.61 0.20
N GLU A 273 0.64 -14.92 0.04
CA GLU A 273 1.49 -14.46 -1.07
C GLU A 273 0.85 -14.74 -2.43
N THR A 274 0.36 -15.96 -2.66
CA THR A 274 -0.30 -16.37 -3.90
C THR A 274 -1.66 -15.69 -4.15
N GLN A 275 -2.25 -15.09 -3.12
CA GLN A 275 -3.53 -14.37 -3.22
C GLN A 275 -3.35 -12.86 -3.39
N ILE A 276 -2.13 -12.32 -3.15
CA ILE A 276 -1.89 -10.88 -3.20
C ILE A 276 -2.27 -10.28 -4.54
N PRO A 277 -1.96 -10.88 -5.71
CA PRO A 277 -2.30 -10.31 -7.02
C PRO A 277 -3.80 -10.02 -7.18
N LEU A 278 -4.66 -11.00 -6.91
CA LEU A 278 -6.11 -10.84 -7.02
C LEU A 278 -6.68 -9.90 -5.95
N ARG A 279 -6.15 -9.95 -4.73
CA ARG A 279 -6.52 -9.01 -3.66
C ARG A 279 -6.18 -7.57 -4.05
N LEU A 280 -5.00 -7.35 -4.63
CA LEU A 280 -4.58 -6.04 -5.09
C LEU A 280 -5.41 -5.54 -6.27
N LEU A 281 -5.71 -6.42 -7.23
CA LEU A 281 -6.59 -6.08 -8.35
C LEU A 281 -7.98 -5.63 -7.88
N ARG A 282 -8.58 -6.35 -6.91
CA ARG A 282 -9.85 -5.94 -6.29
C ARG A 282 -9.72 -4.60 -5.56
N THR A 283 -8.61 -4.38 -4.85
CA THR A 283 -8.33 -3.10 -4.19
C THR A 283 -8.26 -1.95 -5.21
N CYS A 284 -7.62 -2.17 -6.35
CA CYS A 284 -7.52 -1.20 -7.44
C CYS A 284 -8.88 -0.86 -8.08
N LEU A 285 -9.83 -1.80 -8.06
CA LEU A 285 -11.20 -1.57 -8.51
C LEU A 285 -12.03 -0.73 -7.53
N SER A 286 -11.82 -0.97 -6.23
CA SER A 286 -12.57 -0.28 -5.18
C SER A 286 -12.04 1.11 -4.87
N HIS A 287 -10.85 1.45 -5.37
CA HIS A 287 -10.22 2.75 -5.13
C HIS A 287 -10.85 3.83 -6.03
N PRO A 288 -11.40 4.91 -5.47
CA PRO A 288 -11.98 5.98 -6.27
C PRO A 288 -10.92 6.67 -7.13
N HIS A 289 -11.30 7.04 -8.34
CA HIS A 289 -10.43 7.80 -9.24
C HIS A 289 -10.11 9.17 -8.64
N LEU A 290 -8.87 9.38 -8.24
CA LEU A 290 -8.38 10.71 -7.89
C LEU A 290 -8.17 11.53 -9.17
N SER A 291 -8.64 12.78 -9.20
CA SER A 291 -8.45 13.70 -10.33
C SER A 291 -6.97 13.91 -10.62
N ARG A 292 -6.61 14.24 -11.87
CA ARG A 292 -5.22 14.51 -12.29
C ARG A 292 -4.51 15.58 -11.44
N GLU A 293 -5.25 16.51 -10.87
CA GLU A 293 -4.71 17.61 -10.05
C GLU A 293 -4.04 17.14 -8.76
N SER A 294 -4.52 16.03 -8.15
CA SER A 294 -3.88 15.45 -6.96
C SER A 294 -2.61 14.66 -7.25
N VAL A 295 -2.26 14.44 -8.53
CA VAL A 295 -1.15 13.57 -8.96
C VAL A 295 0.13 14.32 -9.29
N PHE A 296 0.06 15.63 -9.60
CA PHE A 296 1.18 16.46 -10.06
C PHE A 296 1.50 17.64 -9.14
N GLY A 297 0.82 17.76 -8.00
CA GLY A 297 1.10 18.75 -6.96
C GLY A 297 2.39 18.47 -6.15
#